data_e5943167f2ed460cb8d39e153a0cb552
#
_entry.id   e5943167f2ed460cb8d39e153a0cb552
#
_cell.length_a   1.000
_cell.length_b   1.000
_cell.length_c   1.000
_cell.angle_alpha   90.00
_cell.angle_beta   90.00
_cell.angle_gamma   90.00
#
_symmetry.space_group_name_H-M   'P 1'
#
loop_
_entity.id
_entity.type
_entity.pdbx_description
1 polymer ?
#
loop_
_entity_poly.entity_id
_entity_poly.type
_entity_poly.pdbx_seq_one_letter_code
_entity_poly.pdbx_strand_id
1 'polypeptide(L)'
;MAKSDKKDVILIGAGVLSTTFGSMLKEIAPDWNIHLYERLDRPGIESSNERNNAGTGHAALCELNYTVQQPDGSIDIEKAKEINEQFEISKQFWGHLVKSGNIEDPRAFINPLPHISFVRGKNNVKFLKDRYEKMKAFPMFDNIEYTEDIEVMRKWIPLMMKGRQNDGGYMAASKIDEGTDVNYGELTRKMAQHLQETDNVEVKYNHEVVDFTRLSNGKWSVKIKNRNTGDVFEQETDYVFIGAGGGAIPLLQKTGIPESKHLGGFPISGQFIACTNPEVIKQHDAKVYGKEPPGTPPMTVPHLDTRYIDGERTLLFGPFANVGPKFLKNGSNLDLFKSVKPYNITTLLASAVKNLPLIKYSFDQVIMTKEGCMNHLRTFYPEAR
;
A
#
# COMPACT_ATOMS: atom_id res chain seq x y z
N MET A 1 -30.51 -16.30 23.89
CA MET A 1 -29.22 -16.00 23.25
C MET A 1 -28.38 -17.26 23.30
N ALA A 2 -28.01 -17.82 22.15
CA ALA A 2 -27.07 -18.94 22.12
C ALA A 2 -25.77 -18.46 22.79
N LYS A 3 -25.17 -19.27 23.68
CA LYS A 3 -23.84 -19.01 24.21
C LYS A 3 -22.91 -18.78 23.03
N SER A 4 -22.35 -17.60 22.89
CA SER A 4 -21.27 -17.35 21.94
C SER A 4 -20.15 -18.32 22.30
N ASP A 5 -19.82 -19.19 21.36
CA ASP A 5 -18.77 -20.18 21.56
C ASP A 5 -17.44 -19.41 21.49
N LYS A 6 -16.96 -18.99 22.68
CA LYS A 6 -15.76 -18.16 22.84
C LYS A 6 -14.57 -18.84 22.18
N LYS A 7 -13.87 -18.12 21.29
CA LYS A 7 -12.73 -18.62 20.54
C LYS A 7 -11.46 -17.88 20.91
N ASP A 8 -10.35 -18.57 20.75
CA ASP A 8 -9.01 -18.00 20.84
C ASP A 8 -8.47 -17.75 19.42
N VAL A 9 -7.95 -16.55 19.18
CA VAL A 9 -7.40 -16.14 17.88
C VAL A 9 -6.00 -15.56 18.07
N ILE A 10 -5.04 -16.07 17.30
CA ILE A 10 -3.71 -15.48 17.22
C ILE A 10 -3.59 -14.65 15.94
N LEU A 11 -3.23 -13.37 16.08
CA LEU A 11 -2.87 -12.46 15.01
C LEU A 11 -1.36 -12.30 14.95
N ILE A 12 -0.77 -12.48 13.77
CA ILE A 12 0.69 -12.43 13.60
C ILE A 12 1.09 -11.18 12.83
N GLY A 13 1.91 -10.35 13.48
CA GLY A 13 2.35 -9.04 12.98
C GLY A 13 1.39 -7.92 13.37
N ALA A 14 1.92 -6.80 13.86
CA ALA A 14 1.15 -5.61 14.23
C ALA A 14 1.18 -4.55 13.11
N GLY A 15 1.00 -4.98 11.87
CA GLY A 15 0.79 -4.11 10.71
C GLY A 15 -0.68 -3.73 10.54
N VAL A 16 -0.99 -2.82 9.61
CA VAL A 16 -2.35 -2.33 9.34
C VAL A 16 -3.35 -3.46 9.12
N LEU A 17 -2.93 -4.56 8.51
CA LEU A 17 -3.83 -5.67 8.19
C LEU A 17 -4.33 -6.39 9.45
N SER A 18 -3.41 -6.78 10.37
CA SER A 18 -3.78 -7.45 11.63
C SER A 18 -4.51 -6.52 12.58
N THR A 19 -4.10 -5.26 12.69
CA THR A 19 -4.78 -4.30 13.57
C THR A 19 -6.19 -3.98 13.08
N THR A 20 -6.39 -3.83 11.76
CA THR A 20 -7.73 -3.70 11.18
C THR A 20 -8.58 -4.94 11.45
N PHE A 21 -8.04 -6.14 11.15
CA PHE A 21 -8.78 -7.39 11.35
C PHE A 21 -9.13 -7.62 12.84
N GLY A 22 -8.19 -7.36 13.75
CA GLY A 22 -8.42 -7.46 15.19
C GLY A 22 -9.52 -6.51 15.67
N SER A 23 -9.48 -5.25 15.23
CA SER A 23 -10.52 -4.26 15.55
C SER A 23 -11.89 -4.68 14.99
N MET A 24 -11.96 -5.13 13.74
CA MET A 24 -13.21 -5.65 13.16
C MET A 24 -13.72 -6.88 13.91
N LEU A 25 -12.83 -7.79 14.29
CA LEU A 25 -13.19 -8.99 15.02
C LEU A 25 -13.79 -8.67 16.40
N LYS A 26 -13.29 -7.65 17.08
CA LYS A 26 -13.85 -7.20 18.36
C LYS A 26 -15.23 -6.56 18.22
N GLU A 27 -15.55 -5.93 17.09
CA GLU A 27 -16.90 -5.42 16.81
C GLU A 27 -17.92 -6.56 16.61
N ILE A 28 -17.53 -7.66 15.95
CA ILE A 28 -18.45 -8.75 15.59
C ILE A 28 -18.45 -9.91 16.59
N ALA A 29 -17.38 -10.08 17.37
CA ALA A 29 -17.20 -11.16 18.34
C ALA A 29 -16.49 -10.64 19.61
N PRO A 30 -17.11 -9.74 20.39
CA PRO A 30 -16.47 -9.04 21.51
C PRO A 30 -15.96 -10.00 22.61
N ASP A 31 -16.57 -11.18 22.75
CA ASP A 31 -16.18 -12.19 23.75
C ASP A 31 -14.97 -13.05 23.37
N TRP A 32 -14.51 -12.99 22.11
CA TRP A 32 -13.36 -13.78 21.68
C TRP A 32 -12.06 -13.24 22.27
N ASN A 33 -11.13 -14.16 22.59
CA ASN A 33 -9.79 -13.78 23.00
C ASN A 33 -8.90 -13.54 21.77
N ILE A 34 -8.18 -12.44 21.76
CA ILE A 34 -7.23 -12.11 20.70
C ILE A 34 -5.83 -12.01 21.29
N HIS A 35 -4.87 -12.71 20.70
CA HIS A 35 -3.45 -12.59 21.02
C HIS A 35 -2.72 -12.08 19.79
N LEU A 36 -2.21 -10.86 19.83
CA LEU A 36 -1.44 -10.26 18.76
C LEU A 36 0.04 -10.32 19.09
N TYR A 37 0.81 -11.00 18.25
CA TYR A 37 2.27 -11.13 18.39
C TYR A 37 2.99 -10.35 17.30
N GLU A 38 3.84 -9.42 17.71
CA GLU A 38 4.72 -8.63 16.83
C GLU A 38 6.19 -8.93 17.17
N ARG A 39 6.97 -9.27 16.14
CA ARG A 39 8.40 -9.59 16.30
C ARG A 39 9.27 -8.37 16.62
N LEU A 40 8.82 -7.18 16.29
CA LEU A 40 9.51 -5.92 16.53
C LEU A 40 9.00 -5.26 17.81
N ASP A 41 9.59 -4.16 18.20
CA ASP A 41 9.35 -3.48 19.49
C ASP A 41 8.09 -2.62 19.52
N ARG A 42 7.44 -2.40 18.40
CA ARG A 42 6.23 -1.56 18.26
C ARG A 42 5.46 -1.85 16.97
N PRO A 43 4.20 -1.38 16.83
CA PRO A 43 3.38 -1.65 15.65
C PRO A 43 3.80 -0.80 14.44
N GLY A 44 3.50 -1.28 13.25
CA GLY A 44 3.54 -0.51 12.01
C GLY A 44 4.94 -0.15 11.50
N ILE A 45 6.00 -0.89 11.87
CA ILE A 45 7.40 -0.53 11.49
C ILE A 45 7.76 -0.95 10.06
N GLU A 46 7.16 -2.02 9.54
CA GLU A 46 7.47 -2.54 8.22
C GLU A 46 6.67 -1.81 7.13
N SER A 47 5.91 -2.49 6.29
CA SER A 47 5.19 -1.89 5.15
C SER A 47 4.16 -0.83 5.55
N SER A 48 3.59 -0.91 6.75
CA SER A 48 2.63 0.07 7.26
C SER A 48 3.27 1.38 7.71
N ASN A 49 4.60 1.42 7.95
CA ASN A 49 5.27 2.64 8.36
C ASN A 49 5.05 3.75 7.33
N GLU A 50 4.80 4.96 7.81
CA GLU A 50 4.51 6.15 6.99
C GLU A 50 5.58 6.49 5.95
N ARG A 51 6.82 6.05 6.17
CA ARG A 51 7.95 6.26 5.25
C ARG A 51 8.24 5.05 4.35
N ASN A 52 7.46 3.97 4.47
CA ASN A 52 7.62 2.75 3.68
C ASN A 52 6.51 2.55 2.64
N ASN A 53 5.62 3.53 2.47
CA ASN A 53 4.56 3.53 1.47
C ASN A 53 4.27 4.96 0.98
N ALA A 54 3.53 5.08 -0.11
CA ALA A 54 3.16 6.38 -0.69
C ALA A 54 1.99 7.07 0.05
N GLY A 55 1.32 6.38 0.97
CA GLY A 55 0.18 6.92 1.72
C GLY A 55 -0.98 7.37 0.86
N THR A 56 -1.15 6.81 -0.31
CA THR A 56 -2.28 7.16 -1.16
C THR A 56 -3.53 6.47 -0.66
N GLY A 57 -4.58 7.23 -0.46
CA GLY A 57 -5.92 6.68 -0.31
C GLY A 57 -6.41 6.20 -1.67
N HIS A 58 -6.08 4.94 -2.01
CA HIS A 58 -6.35 4.37 -3.33
C HIS A 58 -7.84 4.21 -3.58
N ALA A 59 -8.45 5.24 -4.17
CA ALA A 59 -9.85 5.27 -4.58
C ALA A 59 -10.02 5.32 -6.12
N ALA A 60 -8.97 4.97 -6.86
CA ALA A 60 -8.91 5.00 -8.32
C ALA A 60 -9.17 6.38 -8.94
N LEU A 61 -8.88 7.45 -8.20
CA LEU A 61 -9.16 8.81 -8.66
C LEU A 61 -8.10 9.30 -9.65
N CYS A 62 -6.82 9.07 -9.36
CA CYS A 62 -5.70 9.50 -10.21
C CYS A 62 -4.90 8.37 -10.84
N GLU A 63 -5.07 7.13 -10.39
CA GLU A 63 -4.30 5.98 -10.86
C GLU A 63 -4.84 5.47 -12.20
N LEU A 64 -4.09 5.73 -13.27
CA LEU A 64 -4.52 5.43 -14.64
C LEU A 64 -4.51 3.93 -14.98
N ASN A 65 -3.73 3.14 -14.24
CA ASN A 65 -3.63 1.69 -14.42
C ASN A 65 -4.88 0.91 -14.01
N TYR A 66 -5.81 1.52 -13.28
CA TYR A 66 -7.12 0.91 -12.96
C TYR A 66 -8.16 1.11 -14.08
N THR A 67 -7.80 1.84 -15.13
CA THR A 67 -8.66 2.11 -16.27
C THR A 67 -7.97 1.68 -17.57
N VAL A 68 -8.21 0.46 -18.01
CA VAL A 68 -7.48 -0.15 -19.12
C VAL A 68 -8.13 0.23 -20.45
N GLN A 69 -7.32 0.73 -21.41
CA GLN A 69 -7.79 0.92 -22.77
C GLN A 69 -7.86 -0.44 -23.50
N GLN A 70 -9.02 -0.77 -24.01
CA GLN A 70 -9.27 -1.98 -24.75
C GLN A 70 -8.77 -1.87 -26.20
N PRO A 71 -8.60 -2.98 -26.94
CA PRO A 71 -8.16 -2.95 -28.33
C PRO A 71 -9.06 -2.16 -29.29
N ASP A 72 -10.35 -2.02 -28.97
CA ASP A 72 -11.32 -1.20 -29.72
C ASP A 72 -11.24 0.29 -29.38
N GLY A 73 -10.36 0.67 -28.45
CA GLY A 73 -10.18 2.04 -27.98
C GLY A 73 -11.10 2.45 -26.83
N SER A 74 -12.05 1.62 -26.42
CA SER A 74 -12.90 1.88 -25.27
C SER A 74 -12.10 1.82 -23.95
N ILE A 75 -12.61 2.47 -22.90
CA ILE A 75 -12.00 2.44 -21.57
C ILE A 75 -12.82 1.52 -20.65
N ASP A 76 -12.14 0.53 -20.09
CA ASP A 76 -12.69 -0.32 -19.03
C ASP A 76 -12.42 0.35 -17.66
N ILE A 77 -13.47 0.54 -16.86
CA ILE A 77 -13.41 1.17 -15.54
C ILE A 77 -13.88 0.24 -14.40
N GLU A 78 -14.17 -1.02 -14.68
CA GLU A 78 -14.70 -1.93 -13.66
C GLU A 78 -13.72 -2.09 -12.50
N LYS A 79 -12.41 -2.19 -12.79
CA LYS A 79 -11.40 -2.24 -11.73
C LYS A 79 -11.32 -0.93 -10.93
N ALA A 80 -11.52 0.22 -11.56
CA ALA A 80 -11.55 1.50 -10.85
C ALA A 80 -12.74 1.58 -9.88
N LYS A 81 -13.91 1.10 -10.28
CA LYS A 81 -15.12 1.04 -9.43
C LYS A 81 -14.88 0.12 -8.23
N GLU A 82 -14.37 -1.09 -8.46
CA GLU A 82 -14.05 -2.04 -7.39
C GLU A 82 -13.07 -1.44 -6.36
N ILE A 83 -12.00 -0.80 -6.81
CA ILE A 83 -11.00 -0.17 -5.92
C ILE A 83 -11.62 1.00 -5.15
N ASN A 84 -12.47 1.82 -5.78
CA ASN A 84 -13.17 2.90 -5.10
C ASN A 84 -14.06 2.35 -3.98
N GLU A 85 -14.90 1.38 -4.29
CA GLU A 85 -15.79 0.73 -3.29
C GLU A 85 -15.02 0.17 -2.10
N GLN A 86 -13.91 -0.54 -2.34
CA GLN A 86 -13.05 -1.09 -1.28
C GLN A 86 -12.48 0.01 -0.38
N PHE A 87 -12.06 1.13 -0.96
CA PHE A 87 -11.52 2.25 -0.19
C PHE A 87 -12.62 2.97 0.60
N GLU A 88 -13.80 3.17 0.01
CA GLU A 88 -14.95 3.76 0.71
C GLU A 88 -15.40 2.90 1.91
N ILE A 89 -15.43 1.56 1.76
CA ILE A 89 -15.69 0.64 2.89
C ILE A 89 -14.61 0.80 3.98
N SER A 90 -13.34 0.94 3.59
CA SER A 90 -12.26 1.18 4.55
C SER A 90 -12.46 2.49 5.32
N LYS A 91 -12.80 3.59 4.63
CA LYS A 91 -13.11 4.88 5.28
C LYS A 91 -14.34 4.80 6.20
N GLN A 92 -15.36 4.05 5.81
CA GLN A 92 -16.55 3.84 6.68
C GLN A 92 -16.16 3.12 7.97
N PHE A 93 -15.32 2.09 7.88
CA PHE A 93 -14.83 1.39 9.08
C PHE A 93 -13.99 2.30 9.98
N TRP A 94 -13.05 3.07 9.41
CA TRP A 94 -12.27 4.04 10.20
C TRP A 94 -13.16 5.11 10.82
N GLY A 95 -14.15 5.60 10.07
CA GLY A 95 -15.15 6.54 10.57
C GLY A 95 -16.00 5.97 11.71
N HIS A 96 -16.32 4.66 11.66
CA HIS A 96 -16.98 3.96 12.76
C HIS A 96 -16.10 3.93 14.01
N LEU A 97 -14.83 3.55 13.88
CA LEU A 97 -13.90 3.53 15.03
C LEU A 97 -13.70 4.92 15.66
N VAL A 98 -13.66 5.98 14.84
CA VAL A 98 -13.59 7.36 15.35
C VAL A 98 -14.87 7.75 16.07
N LYS A 99 -16.02 7.46 15.48
CA LYS A 99 -17.34 7.80 16.05
C LYS A 99 -17.63 7.06 17.37
N SER A 100 -17.12 5.83 17.49
CA SER A 100 -17.23 5.02 18.72
C SER A 100 -16.22 5.42 19.80
N GLY A 101 -15.29 6.33 19.51
CA GLY A 101 -14.21 6.73 20.43
C GLY A 101 -13.08 5.70 20.54
N ASN A 102 -13.05 4.70 19.66
CA ASN A 102 -12.03 3.65 19.65
C ASN A 102 -10.69 4.15 19.12
N ILE A 103 -10.71 5.14 18.23
CA ILE A 103 -9.53 5.89 17.80
C ILE A 103 -9.87 7.37 17.76
N GLU A 104 -8.90 8.21 18.10
CA GLU A 104 -9.07 9.65 18.17
C GLU A 104 -8.28 10.36 17.05
N ASP A 105 -8.53 11.66 16.89
CA ASP A 105 -7.81 12.55 15.98
C ASP A 105 -7.62 11.96 14.57
N PRO A 106 -8.69 11.90 13.75
CA PRO A 106 -8.60 11.35 12.40
C PRO A 106 -7.62 12.13 11.50
N ARG A 107 -7.36 13.41 11.79
CA ARG A 107 -6.41 14.22 11.01
C ARG A 107 -4.95 13.77 11.18
N ALA A 108 -4.63 13.05 12.22
CA ALA A 108 -3.31 12.46 12.37
C ALA A 108 -3.02 11.36 11.32
N PHE A 109 -4.06 10.69 10.81
CA PHE A 109 -3.85 9.59 9.87
C PHE A 109 -4.53 9.73 8.49
N ILE A 110 -5.56 10.59 8.33
CA ILE A 110 -6.20 10.80 7.02
C ILE A 110 -6.45 12.29 6.78
N ASN A 111 -5.95 12.79 5.66
CA ASN A 111 -6.05 14.19 5.28
C ASN A 111 -6.62 14.30 3.87
N PRO A 112 -7.60 15.18 3.62
CA PRO A 112 -8.05 15.50 2.27
C PRO A 112 -6.90 16.07 1.45
N LEU A 113 -6.77 15.58 0.23
CA LEU A 113 -5.74 15.99 -0.69
C LEU A 113 -6.20 15.71 -2.12
N PRO A 114 -6.22 16.67 -3.04
CA PRO A 114 -6.63 16.45 -4.42
C PRO A 114 -5.82 15.34 -5.07
N HIS A 115 -6.50 14.45 -5.79
CA HIS A 115 -5.89 13.45 -6.64
C HIS A 115 -5.97 13.88 -8.10
N ILE A 116 -4.84 13.94 -8.78
CA ILE A 116 -4.71 14.47 -10.12
C ILE A 116 -4.00 13.45 -11.01
N SER A 117 -4.56 13.19 -12.20
CA SER A 117 -3.82 12.51 -13.26
C SER A 117 -3.25 13.57 -14.21
N PHE A 118 -2.00 13.46 -14.58
CA PHE A 118 -1.33 14.36 -15.52
C PHE A 118 -0.66 13.57 -16.64
N VAL A 119 -0.95 13.93 -17.88
CA VAL A 119 -0.40 13.23 -19.05
C VAL A 119 0.13 14.20 -20.10
N ARG A 120 1.08 13.69 -20.91
CA ARG A 120 1.67 14.41 -22.05
C ARG A 120 1.61 13.51 -23.29
N GLY A 121 1.49 14.16 -24.44
CA GLY A 121 1.43 13.52 -25.75
C GLY A 121 0.01 13.20 -26.21
N LYS A 122 -0.22 13.34 -27.52
CA LYS A 122 -1.53 13.28 -28.17
C LYS A 122 -2.35 12.05 -27.78
N ASN A 123 -1.73 10.87 -27.81
CA ASN A 123 -2.44 9.62 -27.49
C ASN A 123 -2.83 9.54 -26.01
N ASN A 124 -1.99 10.02 -25.11
CA ASN A 124 -2.25 10.04 -23.67
C ASN A 124 -3.33 11.07 -23.31
N VAL A 125 -3.34 12.24 -23.97
CA VAL A 125 -4.40 13.24 -23.81
C VAL A 125 -5.74 12.65 -24.24
N LYS A 126 -5.79 12.01 -25.42
CA LYS A 126 -7.01 11.30 -25.88
C LYS A 126 -7.45 10.25 -24.85
N PHE A 127 -6.54 9.39 -24.39
CA PHE A 127 -6.83 8.39 -23.36
C PHE A 127 -7.41 9.01 -22.09
N LEU A 128 -6.79 10.09 -21.56
CA LEU A 128 -7.27 10.74 -20.34
C LEU A 128 -8.66 11.36 -20.53
N LYS A 129 -8.93 11.92 -21.70
CA LYS A 129 -10.25 12.45 -22.05
C LYS A 129 -11.31 11.35 -22.12
N ASP A 130 -11.02 10.27 -22.83
CA ASP A 130 -11.94 9.12 -22.96
C ASP A 130 -12.22 8.50 -21.56
N ARG A 131 -11.18 8.43 -20.69
CA ARG A 131 -11.31 8.00 -19.29
C ARG A 131 -12.22 8.94 -18.50
N TYR A 132 -11.99 10.25 -18.59
CA TYR A 132 -12.82 11.26 -17.94
C TYR A 132 -14.29 11.13 -18.30
N GLU A 133 -14.61 11.08 -19.60
CA GLU A 133 -15.99 10.95 -20.09
C GLU A 133 -16.65 9.65 -19.57
N LYS A 134 -15.89 8.57 -19.52
CA LYS A 134 -16.40 7.29 -19.04
C LYS A 134 -16.64 7.28 -17.53
N MET A 135 -15.71 7.83 -16.75
CA MET A 135 -15.80 7.84 -15.28
C MET A 135 -16.88 8.81 -14.79
N LYS A 136 -16.99 9.99 -15.39
CA LYS A 136 -17.95 11.03 -14.98
C LYS A 136 -19.41 10.56 -15.02
N ALA A 137 -19.72 9.53 -15.79
CA ALA A 137 -21.07 8.95 -15.86
C ALA A 137 -21.46 8.16 -14.61
N PHE A 138 -20.54 7.95 -13.65
CA PHE A 138 -20.79 7.16 -12.44
C PHE A 138 -20.74 8.05 -11.20
N PRO A 139 -21.69 7.90 -10.25
CA PRO A 139 -21.82 8.78 -9.06
C PRO A 139 -20.54 8.87 -8.22
N MET A 140 -19.73 7.80 -8.13
CA MET A 140 -18.49 7.78 -7.36
C MET A 140 -17.36 8.63 -7.98
N PHE A 141 -17.53 9.13 -9.21
CA PHE A 141 -16.55 9.92 -9.95
C PHE A 141 -17.18 11.17 -10.60
N ASP A 142 -18.42 11.54 -10.26
CA ASP A 142 -19.15 12.63 -10.92
C ASP A 142 -18.52 14.02 -10.73
N ASN A 143 -17.74 14.19 -9.66
CA ASN A 143 -16.98 15.40 -9.36
C ASN A 143 -15.64 15.50 -10.10
N ILE A 144 -15.32 14.54 -10.99
CA ILE A 144 -14.09 14.60 -11.78
C ILE A 144 -14.08 15.83 -12.70
N GLU A 145 -13.00 16.57 -12.66
CA GLU A 145 -12.72 17.67 -13.58
C GLU A 145 -11.68 17.24 -14.64
N TYR A 146 -11.73 17.83 -15.82
CA TYR A 146 -10.76 17.61 -16.90
C TYR A 146 -10.36 18.93 -17.54
N THR A 147 -9.09 19.08 -17.89
CA THR A 147 -8.59 20.26 -18.59
C THR A 147 -7.43 19.94 -19.54
N GLU A 148 -7.40 20.66 -20.66
CA GLU A 148 -6.24 20.80 -21.55
C GLU A 148 -5.69 22.25 -21.47
N ASP A 149 -6.32 23.13 -20.69
CA ASP A 149 -5.90 24.51 -20.50
C ASP A 149 -4.70 24.63 -19.54
N ILE A 150 -3.61 25.18 -20.05
CA ILE A 150 -2.35 25.39 -19.32
C ILE A 150 -2.55 26.28 -18.09
N GLU A 151 -3.40 27.29 -18.17
CA GLU A 151 -3.63 28.24 -17.07
C GLU A 151 -4.41 27.55 -15.93
N VAL A 152 -5.31 26.63 -16.25
CA VAL A 152 -5.99 25.81 -15.26
C VAL A 152 -4.99 24.84 -14.61
N MET A 153 -4.14 24.16 -15.41
CA MET A 153 -3.10 23.28 -14.89
C MET A 153 -2.10 24.03 -13.99
N ARG A 154 -1.74 25.28 -14.32
CA ARG A 154 -0.89 26.13 -13.44
C ARG A 154 -1.51 26.39 -12.08
N LYS A 155 -2.85 26.43 -11.97
CA LYS A 155 -3.55 26.59 -10.69
C LYS A 155 -3.57 25.26 -9.91
N TRP A 156 -3.79 24.15 -10.59
CA TRP A 156 -3.89 22.84 -9.95
C TRP A 156 -2.54 22.28 -9.50
N ILE A 157 -1.51 22.41 -10.33
CA ILE A 157 -0.19 21.82 -10.15
C ILE A 157 0.94 22.84 -10.43
N PRO A 158 0.98 23.97 -9.69
CA PRO A 158 1.87 25.09 -10.02
C PRO A 158 3.34 24.69 -10.08
N LEU A 159 3.81 23.83 -9.14
CA LEU A 159 5.20 23.34 -9.14
C LEU A 159 5.55 22.60 -10.42
N MET A 160 4.65 21.74 -10.91
CA MET A 160 4.89 20.95 -12.11
C MET A 160 4.81 21.76 -13.40
N MET A 161 4.10 22.88 -13.39
CA MET A 161 3.96 23.76 -14.54
C MET A 161 5.04 24.86 -14.59
N LYS A 162 5.82 25.01 -13.51
CA LYS A 162 6.91 25.96 -13.44
C LYS A 162 8.04 25.60 -14.40
N GLY A 163 8.49 26.55 -15.23
CA GLY A 163 9.49 26.32 -16.26
C GLY A 163 9.04 25.45 -17.44
N ARG A 164 7.80 24.95 -17.42
CA ARG A 164 7.25 24.14 -18.50
C ARG A 164 6.80 25.05 -19.64
N GLN A 165 7.46 24.90 -20.77
CA GLN A 165 7.07 25.60 -22.00
C GLN A 165 5.90 24.86 -22.66
N ASN A 166 5.07 25.63 -23.37
CA ASN A 166 4.10 25.02 -24.30
C ASN A 166 4.88 24.61 -25.56
N ASP A 167 5.45 23.42 -25.52
CA ASP A 167 6.24 22.82 -26.58
C ASP A 167 5.40 22.33 -27.79
N GLY A 168 4.30 23.08 -28.09
CA GLY A 168 3.29 22.62 -29.08
C GLY A 168 2.58 21.37 -28.62
N GLY A 169 2.73 21.06 -27.33
CA GLY A 169 2.49 19.74 -26.76
C GLY A 169 1.09 19.58 -26.27
N TYR A 170 0.62 18.45 -26.56
CA TYR A 170 -0.58 17.92 -25.97
C TYR A 170 -0.33 17.61 -24.50
N MET A 171 -0.99 18.33 -23.59
CA MET A 171 -1.01 18.10 -22.16
C MET A 171 -2.45 18.08 -21.67
N ALA A 172 -2.75 17.25 -20.70
CA ALA A 172 -4.04 17.25 -20.04
C ALA A 172 -3.90 16.81 -18.59
N ALA A 173 -4.85 17.27 -17.76
CA ALA A 173 -4.98 16.83 -16.39
C ALA A 173 -6.46 16.51 -16.08
N SER A 174 -6.69 15.54 -15.20
CA SER A 174 -7.98 15.34 -14.55
C SER A 174 -7.79 15.41 -13.03
N LYS A 175 -8.77 15.95 -12.30
CA LYS A 175 -8.69 16.21 -10.86
C LYS A 175 -9.97 15.75 -10.17
N ILE A 176 -9.81 15.23 -8.97
CA ILE A 176 -10.88 15.03 -7.98
C ILE A 176 -10.39 15.57 -6.64
N ASP A 177 -11.18 16.42 -5.98
CA ASP A 177 -10.81 17.06 -4.72
C ASP A 177 -10.98 16.15 -3.50
N GLU A 178 -11.80 15.11 -3.60
CA GLU A 178 -12.10 14.15 -2.54
C GLU A 178 -11.01 13.09 -2.31
N GLY A 179 -9.86 13.25 -2.95
CA GLY A 179 -8.69 12.41 -2.70
C GLY A 179 -8.16 12.53 -1.27
N THR A 180 -7.33 11.60 -0.85
CA THR A 180 -6.76 11.60 0.50
C THR A 180 -5.30 11.16 0.53
N ASP A 181 -4.53 11.74 1.47
CA ASP A 181 -3.29 11.18 1.99
C ASP A 181 -3.58 10.41 3.27
N VAL A 182 -3.06 9.19 3.39
CA VAL A 182 -3.24 8.32 4.55
C VAL A 182 -1.87 8.01 5.19
N ASN A 183 -1.71 8.37 6.44
CA ASN A 183 -0.60 7.90 7.29
C ASN A 183 -0.97 6.53 7.87
N TYR A 184 -0.66 5.46 7.12
CA TYR A 184 -0.96 4.09 7.54
C TYR A 184 -0.19 3.69 8.81
N GLY A 185 0.98 4.29 9.08
CA GLY A 185 1.72 4.09 10.31
C GLY A 185 0.94 4.57 11.51
N GLU A 186 0.43 5.79 11.46
CA GLU A 186 -0.37 6.37 12.53
C GLU A 186 -1.71 5.64 12.72
N LEU A 187 -2.41 5.34 11.64
CA LEU A 187 -3.62 4.53 11.70
C LEU A 187 -3.37 3.18 12.38
N THR A 188 -2.25 2.51 12.03
CA THR A 188 -1.86 1.24 12.64
C THR A 188 -1.59 1.38 14.13
N ARG A 189 -0.87 2.43 14.54
CA ARG A 189 -0.56 2.72 15.96
C ARG A 189 -1.84 2.94 16.77
N LYS A 190 -2.78 3.75 16.26
CA LYS A 190 -4.08 4.01 16.91
C LYS A 190 -4.91 2.75 17.06
N MET A 191 -5.03 1.93 16.01
CA MET A 191 -5.75 0.65 16.11
C MET A 191 -5.05 -0.34 17.04
N ALA A 192 -3.71 -0.39 17.05
CA ALA A 192 -2.96 -1.24 17.97
C ALA A 192 -3.16 -0.80 19.44
N GLN A 193 -3.17 0.49 19.70
CA GLN A 193 -3.48 1.04 21.01
C GLN A 193 -4.89 0.69 21.45
N HIS A 194 -5.89 0.92 20.60
CA HIS A 194 -7.27 0.51 20.86
C HIS A 194 -7.38 -0.98 21.22
N LEU A 195 -6.70 -1.85 20.47
CA LEU A 195 -6.66 -3.28 20.78
C LEU A 195 -6.02 -3.58 22.13
N GLN A 196 -4.95 -2.86 22.53
CA GLN A 196 -4.32 -3.03 23.85
C GLN A 196 -5.24 -2.64 25.00
N GLU A 197 -6.15 -1.70 24.78
CA GLU A 197 -7.09 -1.18 25.78
C GLU A 197 -8.43 -1.97 25.79
N THR A 198 -8.60 -2.89 24.83
CA THR A 198 -9.83 -3.69 24.67
C THR A 198 -9.78 -4.97 25.51
N ASP A 199 -10.87 -5.28 26.21
CA ASP A 199 -11.02 -6.52 26.98
C ASP A 199 -10.82 -7.78 26.12
N ASN A 200 -10.21 -8.79 26.72
CA ASN A 200 -9.87 -10.06 26.06
C ASN A 200 -8.91 -9.92 24.85
N VAL A 201 -8.10 -8.88 24.84
CA VAL A 201 -7.02 -8.70 23.85
C VAL A 201 -5.68 -8.61 24.57
N GLU A 202 -4.72 -9.36 24.09
CA GLU A 202 -3.32 -9.30 24.54
C GLU A 202 -2.42 -8.97 23.35
N VAL A 203 -1.67 -7.87 23.44
CA VAL A 203 -0.70 -7.45 22.41
C VAL A 203 0.70 -7.58 22.96
N LYS A 204 1.55 -8.39 22.33
CA LYS A 204 2.94 -8.62 22.73
C LYS A 204 3.91 -8.23 21.63
N TYR A 205 4.73 -7.23 21.88
CA TYR A 205 5.86 -6.85 21.06
C TYR A 205 7.10 -7.68 21.42
N ASN A 206 8.09 -7.71 20.54
CA ASN A 206 9.29 -8.56 20.65
C ASN A 206 8.96 -10.06 20.78
N HIS A 207 7.85 -10.51 20.22
CA HIS A 207 7.41 -11.89 20.22
C HIS A 207 7.27 -12.38 18.78
N GLU A 208 8.11 -13.31 18.39
CA GLU A 208 8.19 -13.84 17.04
C GLU A 208 7.52 -15.20 16.97
N VAL A 209 6.48 -15.35 16.14
CA VAL A 209 5.94 -16.67 15.80
C VAL A 209 6.94 -17.39 14.92
N VAL A 210 7.37 -18.57 15.37
CA VAL A 210 8.44 -19.32 14.72
C VAL A 210 8.00 -20.63 14.11
N ASP A 211 6.89 -21.23 14.57
CA ASP A 211 6.38 -22.50 14.04
C ASP A 211 4.90 -22.73 14.36
N PHE A 212 4.31 -23.73 13.70
CA PHE A 212 2.90 -24.13 13.84
C PHE A 212 2.78 -25.66 13.86
N THR A 213 1.86 -26.16 14.68
CA THR A 213 1.47 -27.57 14.68
C THR A 213 -0.05 -27.67 14.67
N ARG A 214 -0.62 -28.42 13.70
CA ARG A 214 -2.05 -28.73 13.72
C ARG A 214 -2.31 -29.86 14.72
N LEU A 215 -3.19 -29.60 15.67
CA LEU A 215 -3.53 -30.56 16.72
C LEU A 215 -4.69 -31.47 16.29
N SER A 216 -4.80 -32.64 16.93
CA SER A 216 -5.87 -33.63 16.67
C SER A 216 -7.26 -33.11 17.02
N ASN A 217 -7.36 -32.16 17.96
CA ASN A 217 -8.62 -31.49 18.33
C ASN A 217 -9.07 -30.41 17.35
N GLY A 218 -8.35 -30.23 16.25
CA GLY A 218 -8.64 -29.23 15.23
C GLY A 218 -8.12 -27.82 15.54
N LYS A 219 -7.47 -27.61 16.68
CA LYS A 219 -6.79 -26.35 17.00
C LYS A 219 -5.37 -26.28 16.43
N TRP A 220 -4.74 -25.15 16.60
CA TRP A 220 -3.32 -24.94 16.31
C TRP A 220 -2.53 -24.80 17.60
N SER A 221 -1.36 -25.42 17.69
CA SER A 221 -0.30 -25.01 18.61
C SER A 221 0.65 -24.09 17.85
N VAL A 222 0.81 -22.88 18.34
CA VAL A 222 1.67 -21.85 17.76
C VAL A 222 2.88 -21.69 18.66
N LYS A 223 4.08 -21.83 18.10
CA LYS A 223 5.35 -21.65 18.82
C LYS A 223 5.81 -20.20 18.71
N ILE A 224 5.97 -19.55 19.85
CA ILE A 224 6.32 -18.14 19.99
C ILE A 224 7.67 -18.03 20.71
N LYS A 225 8.57 -17.18 20.16
CA LYS A 225 9.85 -16.85 20.76
C LYS A 225 9.83 -15.41 21.29
N ASN A 226 10.08 -15.23 22.57
CA ASN A 226 10.39 -13.89 23.13
C ASN A 226 11.80 -13.49 22.67
N ARG A 227 11.91 -12.42 21.93
CA ARG A 227 13.18 -11.96 21.34
C ARG A 227 14.08 -11.25 22.33
N ASN A 228 13.53 -10.78 23.45
CA ASN A 228 14.31 -10.12 24.51
C ASN A 228 15.03 -11.14 25.41
N THR A 229 14.33 -12.23 25.78
CA THR A 229 14.87 -13.24 26.69
C THR A 229 15.40 -14.48 25.98
N GLY A 230 14.90 -14.75 24.76
CA GLY A 230 15.19 -15.96 24.01
C GLY A 230 14.26 -17.13 24.36
N ASP A 231 13.39 -16.98 25.37
CA ASP A 231 12.44 -18.02 25.77
C ASP A 231 11.47 -18.39 24.66
N VAL A 232 11.11 -19.64 24.61
CA VAL A 232 10.16 -20.18 23.64
C VAL A 232 9.03 -20.86 24.39
N PHE A 233 7.79 -20.54 24.00
CA PHE A 233 6.60 -21.19 24.54
C PHE A 233 5.63 -21.56 23.42
N GLU A 234 4.66 -22.39 23.74
CA GLU A 234 3.58 -22.77 22.82
C GLU A 234 2.24 -22.28 23.35
N GLN A 235 1.37 -21.86 22.43
CA GLN A 235 0.02 -21.45 22.73
C GLN A 235 -0.98 -22.11 21.78
N GLU A 236 -2.01 -22.73 22.34
CA GLU A 236 -3.11 -23.25 21.55
C GLU A 236 -4.09 -22.15 21.17
N THR A 237 -4.67 -22.29 19.96
CA THR A 237 -5.64 -21.34 19.42
C THR A 237 -6.59 -22.02 18.44
N ASP A 238 -7.82 -21.49 18.32
CA ASP A 238 -8.80 -21.96 17.33
C ASP A 238 -8.44 -21.46 15.92
N TYR A 239 -7.97 -20.21 15.80
CA TYR A 239 -7.65 -19.57 14.52
C TYR A 239 -6.32 -18.82 14.55
N VAL A 240 -5.65 -18.82 13.41
CA VAL A 240 -4.43 -18.05 13.18
C VAL A 240 -4.63 -17.14 11.98
N PHE A 241 -4.37 -15.86 12.16
CA PHE A 241 -4.33 -14.88 11.08
C PHE A 241 -2.89 -14.42 10.83
N ILE A 242 -2.40 -14.65 9.63
CA ILE A 242 -1.02 -14.32 9.25
C ILE A 242 -0.99 -12.95 8.55
N GLY A 243 -0.95 -11.88 9.32
CA GLY A 243 -0.85 -10.50 8.83
C GLY A 243 0.58 -9.97 8.82
N ALA A 244 1.56 -10.84 8.53
CA ALA A 244 2.99 -10.57 8.66
C ALA A 244 3.64 -9.88 7.44
N GLY A 245 2.84 -9.25 6.55
CA GLY A 245 3.35 -8.57 5.36
C GLY A 245 4.20 -9.52 4.51
N GLY A 246 5.40 -9.09 4.11
CA GLY A 246 6.33 -9.93 3.36
C GLY A 246 6.76 -11.22 4.08
N GLY A 247 6.63 -11.28 5.41
CA GLY A 247 6.87 -12.49 6.20
C GLY A 247 5.76 -13.54 6.14
N ALA A 248 4.63 -13.25 5.50
CA ALA A 248 3.48 -14.14 5.46
C ALA A 248 3.77 -15.45 4.69
N ILE A 249 4.45 -15.39 3.55
CA ILE A 249 4.77 -16.59 2.76
C ILE A 249 5.64 -17.60 3.55
N PRO A 250 6.77 -17.22 4.15
CA PRO A 250 7.56 -18.11 4.96
C PRO A 250 6.79 -18.73 6.15
N LEU A 251 5.91 -17.95 6.79
CA LEU A 251 5.05 -18.47 7.88
C LEU A 251 4.00 -19.42 7.35
N LEU A 252 3.33 -19.10 6.26
CA LEU A 252 2.35 -19.97 5.62
C LEU A 252 2.96 -21.31 5.20
N GLN A 253 4.18 -21.32 4.69
CA GLN A 253 4.89 -22.55 4.35
C GLN A 253 5.11 -23.46 5.57
N LYS A 254 5.24 -22.91 6.78
CA LYS A 254 5.41 -23.68 8.03
C LYS A 254 4.12 -24.31 8.51
N THR A 255 2.95 -23.81 8.12
CA THR A 255 1.66 -24.39 8.54
C THR A 255 1.41 -25.79 7.99
N GLY A 256 2.11 -26.17 6.90
CA GLY A 256 1.89 -27.44 6.23
C GLY A 256 0.57 -27.57 5.47
N ILE A 257 -0.22 -26.49 5.36
CA ILE A 257 -1.49 -26.46 4.62
C ILE A 257 -1.23 -26.81 3.15
N PRO A 258 -1.94 -27.80 2.58
CA PRO A 258 -1.72 -28.21 1.18
C PRO A 258 -1.85 -27.08 0.17
N GLU A 259 -2.79 -26.16 0.39
CA GLU A 259 -3.07 -24.99 -0.46
C GLU A 259 -1.92 -23.97 -0.47
N SER A 260 -1.05 -24.01 0.54
CA SER A 260 0.14 -23.15 0.61
C SER A 260 1.27 -23.61 -0.32
N LYS A 261 1.21 -24.86 -0.78
CA LYS A 261 2.16 -25.39 -1.75
C LYS A 261 2.01 -24.62 -3.07
N HIS A 262 3.08 -24.45 -3.79
CA HIS A 262 3.18 -23.66 -5.02
C HIS A 262 3.15 -22.13 -4.84
N LEU A 263 2.90 -21.62 -3.62
CA LEU A 263 3.02 -20.19 -3.38
C LEU A 263 4.49 -19.80 -3.20
N GLY A 264 4.85 -18.69 -3.81
CA GLY A 264 6.16 -18.08 -3.70
C GLY A 264 6.06 -16.59 -4.00
N GLY A 265 7.10 -15.84 -3.73
CA GLY A 265 7.13 -14.39 -4.00
C GLY A 265 8.51 -13.91 -4.36
N PHE A 266 8.56 -12.86 -5.20
CA PHE A 266 9.75 -12.09 -5.47
C PHE A 266 9.61 -10.75 -4.75
N PRO A 267 10.54 -10.41 -3.83
CA PRO A 267 10.46 -9.14 -3.11
C PRO A 267 10.86 -7.98 -4.03
N ILE A 268 9.89 -7.11 -4.28
CA ILE A 268 10.08 -5.86 -5.00
C ILE A 268 9.71 -4.73 -4.05
N SER A 269 10.55 -3.73 -3.93
CA SER A 269 10.30 -2.52 -3.15
C SER A 269 10.34 -1.28 -4.04
N GLY A 270 9.81 -0.17 -3.54
CA GLY A 270 9.90 1.15 -4.17
C GLY A 270 10.80 2.07 -3.36
N GLN A 271 11.60 2.86 -4.05
CA GLN A 271 12.34 3.97 -3.47
C GLN A 271 11.76 5.29 -3.96
N PHE A 272 11.83 6.32 -3.12
CA PHE A 272 11.32 7.65 -3.44
C PHE A 272 12.40 8.70 -3.23
N ILE A 273 12.41 9.71 -4.07
CA ILE A 273 13.07 10.98 -3.78
C ILE A 273 12.16 11.74 -2.82
N ALA A 274 12.69 12.18 -1.68
CA ALA A 274 11.96 13.02 -0.74
C ALA A 274 12.50 14.45 -0.78
N CYS A 275 11.59 15.44 -0.81
CA CYS A 275 11.92 16.84 -0.67
C CYS A 275 11.41 17.35 0.67
N THR A 276 12.31 17.96 1.44
CA THR A 276 12.02 18.60 2.74
C THR A 276 12.18 20.12 2.70
N ASN A 277 12.45 20.71 1.52
CA ASN A 277 12.56 22.15 1.37
C ASN A 277 11.17 22.81 1.43
N PRO A 278 10.84 23.61 2.47
CA PRO A 278 9.52 24.19 2.64
C PRO A 278 9.12 25.15 1.50
N GLU A 279 10.08 25.82 0.85
CA GLU A 279 9.81 26.73 -0.28
C GLU A 279 9.36 25.96 -1.53
N VAL A 280 9.75 24.72 -1.68
CA VAL A 280 9.28 23.83 -2.74
C VAL A 280 7.96 23.18 -2.35
N ILE A 281 7.87 22.65 -1.12
CA ILE A 281 6.69 21.92 -0.62
C ILE A 281 5.44 22.78 -0.68
N LYS A 282 5.51 24.07 -0.29
CA LYS A 282 4.34 24.96 -0.30
C LYS A 282 3.73 25.21 -1.70
N GLN A 283 4.45 24.88 -2.77
CA GLN A 283 4.00 25.03 -4.15
C GLN A 283 3.30 23.80 -4.73
N HIS A 284 3.13 22.73 -3.91
CA HIS A 284 2.47 21.50 -4.33
C HIS A 284 1.56 21.00 -3.24
N ASP A 285 0.30 20.74 -3.58
CA ASP A 285 -0.72 20.27 -2.61
C ASP A 285 -1.68 19.29 -3.28
N ALA A 286 -1.12 18.21 -3.82
CA ALA A 286 -1.86 17.17 -4.52
C ALA A 286 -1.06 15.86 -4.54
N LYS A 287 -1.74 14.77 -4.87
CA LYS A 287 -1.11 13.55 -5.40
C LYS A 287 -1.27 13.54 -6.91
N VAL A 288 -0.15 13.61 -7.64
CA VAL A 288 -0.18 13.70 -9.10
C VAL A 288 0.46 12.50 -9.73
N TYR A 289 -0.36 11.69 -10.38
CA TYR A 289 0.03 10.46 -11.06
C TYR A 289 0.19 10.71 -12.55
N GLY A 290 1.28 10.19 -13.11
CA GLY A 290 1.49 10.11 -14.54
C GLY A 290 0.90 8.86 -15.15
N LYS A 291 1.22 8.63 -16.41
CA LYS A 291 0.97 7.36 -17.08
C LYS A 291 2.30 6.62 -17.26
N GLU A 292 2.29 5.34 -16.95
CA GLU A 292 3.45 4.49 -17.18
C GLU A 292 3.80 4.42 -18.67
N PRO A 293 5.08 4.34 -19.03
CA PRO A 293 5.49 4.06 -20.38
C PRO A 293 4.95 2.69 -20.85
N PRO A 294 4.64 2.53 -22.14
CA PRO A 294 4.18 1.25 -22.66
C PRO A 294 5.14 0.10 -22.32
N GLY A 295 4.60 -1.01 -21.80
CA GLY A 295 5.36 -2.22 -21.47
C GLY A 295 6.05 -2.19 -20.10
N THR A 296 5.82 -1.16 -19.28
CA THR A 296 6.26 -1.14 -17.88
C THR A 296 5.15 -1.64 -16.94
N PRO A 297 5.51 -2.21 -15.77
CA PRO A 297 4.52 -2.70 -14.82
C PRO A 297 3.71 -1.59 -14.17
N PRO A 298 2.43 -1.83 -13.81
CA PRO A 298 1.57 -0.83 -13.17
C PRO A 298 2.13 -0.23 -11.87
N MET A 299 2.95 -0.97 -11.13
CA MET A 299 3.57 -0.52 -9.88
C MET A 299 4.66 0.54 -10.08
N THR A 300 5.00 0.88 -11.31
CA THR A 300 6.07 1.81 -11.67
C THR A 300 5.57 3.15 -12.14
N VAL A 301 4.28 3.41 -12.00
CA VAL A 301 3.66 4.69 -12.36
C VAL A 301 4.35 5.82 -11.59
N PRO A 302 5.04 6.74 -12.28
CA PRO A 302 5.68 7.86 -11.59
C PRO A 302 4.63 8.82 -11.06
N HIS A 303 4.81 9.26 -9.82
CA HIS A 303 3.93 10.25 -9.19
C HIS A 303 4.71 11.22 -8.30
N LEU A 304 4.18 12.44 -8.18
CA LEU A 304 4.68 13.48 -7.29
C LEU A 304 3.60 13.76 -6.25
N ASP A 305 3.88 13.42 -5.00
CA ASP A 305 2.88 13.41 -3.94
C ASP A 305 3.24 14.33 -2.79
N THR A 306 2.27 15.12 -2.36
CA THR A 306 2.26 15.67 -1.00
C THR A 306 1.93 14.55 -0.02
N ARG A 307 2.67 14.49 1.09
CA ARG A 307 2.44 13.60 2.22
C ARG A 307 2.32 14.41 3.52
N TYR A 308 1.47 13.92 4.42
CA TYR A 308 1.34 14.40 5.79
C TYR A 308 1.91 13.34 6.74
N ILE A 309 3.08 13.62 7.33
CA ILE A 309 3.78 12.70 8.24
C ILE A 309 4.11 13.47 9.50
N ASP A 310 3.62 13.00 10.66
CA ASP A 310 3.86 13.61 11.97
C ASP A 310 3.48 15.10 12.03
N GLY A 311 2.40 15.47 11.33
CA GLY A 311 1.92 16.86 11.23
C GLY A 311 2.70 17.74 10.24
N GLU A 312 3.75 17.22 9.62
CA GLU A 312 4.57 17.94 8.65
C GLU A 312 4.26 17.53 7.21
N ARG A 313 4.42 18.48 6.29
CA ARG A 313 4.29 18.23 4.85
C ARG A 313 5.65 17.89 4.26
N THR A 314 5.67 16.90 3.39
CA THR A 314 6.83 16.53 2.56
C THR A 314 6.37 16.19 1.15
N LEU A 315 7.27 16.25 0.16
CA LEU A 315 6.99 15.75 -1.18
C LEU A 315 7.77 14.48 -1.44
N LEU A 316 7.12 13.51 -2.06
CA LEU A 316 7.73 12.29 -2.56
C LEU A 316 7.59 12.21 -4.08
N PHE A 317 8.66 11.79 -4.75
CA PHE A 317 8.63 11.44 -6.17
C PHE A 317 9.16 10.02 -6.40
N GLY A 318 8.42 9.23 -7.13
CA GLY A 318 8.73 7.83 -7.45
C GLY A 318 7.46 7.07 -7.84
N PRO A 319 7.43 5.74 -7.61
CA PRO A 319 8.50 4.90 -7.08
C PRO A 319 9.58 4.56 -8.12
N PHE A 320 10.79 4.34 -7.63
CA PHE A 320 11.86 3.67 -8.38
C PHE A 320 11.92 2.24 -7.88
N ALA A 321 11.76 1.27 -8.76
CA ALA A 321 11.73 -0.13 -8.37
C ALA A 321 13.10 -0.58 -7.82
N ASN A 322 13.07 -1.35 -6.77
CA ASN A 322 14.24 -2.00 -6.20
C ASN A 322 13.92 -3.48 -5.95
N VAL A 323 14.86 -4.36 -6.27
CA VAL A 323 14.76 -5.79 -6.02
C VAL A 323 15.81 -6.22 -5.02
N GLY A 324 15.46 -7.12 -4.14
CA GLY A 324 16.39 -7.62 -3.14
C GLY A 324 15.92 -8.96 -2.58
N PRO A 325 16.77 -9.66 -1.82
CA PRO A 325 16.43 -10.97 -1.27
C PRO A 325 15.60 -10.91 0.03
N LYS A 326 15.39 -9.73 0.62
CA LYS A 326 14.66 -9.54 1.86
C LYS A 326 13.17 -9.43 1.60
N PHE A 327 12.35 -10.17 2.31
CA PHE A 327 10.89 -9.99 2.28
C PHE A 327 10.40 -8.84 3.16
N LEU A 328 11.17 -8.47 4.17
CA LEU A 328 10.89 -7.38 5.10
C LEU A 328 12.10 -6.47 5.20
N LYS A 329 11.90 -5.19 5.50
CA LYS A 329 12.98 -4.23 5.72
C LYS A 329 13.92 -4.68 6.84
N ASN A 330 13.35 -5.20 7.93
CA ASN A 330 14.07 -5.83 9.04
C ASN A 330 14.21 -7.36 8.89
N GLY A 331 14.16 -7.86 7.64
CA GLY A 331 14.34 -9.26 7.29
C GLY A 331 15.80 -9.64 7.05
N SER A 332 15.98 -10.86 6.57
CA SER A 332 17.30 -11.45 6.25
C SER A 332 17.54 -11.45 4.73
N ASN A 333 18.79 -11.28 4.34
CA ASN A 333 19.22 -11.48 2.93
C ASN A 333 19.05 -12.94 2.47
N LEU A 334 18.70 -13.84 3.36
CA LEU A 334 18.42 -15.25 3.04
C LEU A 334 16.91 -15.53 2.89
N ASP A 335 16.02 -14.56 3.07
CA ASP A 335 14.57 -14.79 3.08
C ASP A 335 14.07 -15.40 1.77
N LEU A 336 14.43 -14.81 0.64
CA LEU A 336 14.06 -15.33 -0.68
C LEU A 336 14.57 -16.78 -0.87
N PHE A 337 15.85 -17.01 -0.59
CA PHE A 337 16.46 -18.33 -0.80
C PHE A 337 15.81 -19.41 0.10
N LYS A 338 15.52 -19.08 1.36
CA LYS A 338 14.83 -19.98 2.29
C LYS A 338 13.38 -20.24 1.91
N SER A 339 12.74 -19.34 1.15
CA SER A 339 11.37 -19.49 0.68
C SER A 339 11.23 -20.43 -0.52
N VAL A 340 12.33 -20.67 -1.25
CA VAL A 340 12.35 -21.62 -2.38
C VAL A 340 12.32 -23.04 -1.86
N LYS A 341 11.33 -23.83 -2.31
CA LYS A 341 11.10 -25.21 -1.91
C LYS A 341 10.92 -26.08 -3.16
N PRO A 342 11.17 -27.41 -3.05
CA PRO A 342 10.95 -28.32 -4.18
C PRO A 342 9.55 -28.24 -4.78
N TYR A 343 8.53 -27.93 -3.98
CA TYR A 343 7.13 -27.85 -4.41
C TYR A 343 6.72 -26.50 -5.03
N ASN A 344 7.53 -25.43 -4.92
CA ASN A 344 7.21 -24.12 -5.49
C ASN A 344 8.24 -23.63 -6.54
N ILE A 345 9.36 -24.33 -6.71
CA ILE A 345 10.43 -23.88 -7.63
C ILE A 345 9.96 -23.78 -9.07
N THR A 346 9.12 -24.72 -9.52
CA THR A 346 8.57 -24.70 -10.88
C THR A 346 7.67 -23.49 -11.10
N THR A 347 6.83 -23.14 -10.12
CA THR A 347 5.98 -21.96 -10.16
C THR A 347 6.81 -20.68 -10.20
N LEU A 348 7.85 -20.59 -9.37
CA LEU A 348 8.75 -19.44 -9.34
C LEU A 348 9.48 -19.27 -10.68
N LEU A 349 10.02 -20.35 -11.25
CA LEU A 349 10.70 -20.32 -12.55
C LEU A 349 9.72 -19.93 -13.67
N ALA A 350 8.54 -20.53 -13.72
CA ALA A 350 7.52 -20.18 -14.72
C ALA A 350 7.09 -18.70 -14.60
N SER A 351 6.92 -18.21 -13.38
CA SER A 351 6.62 -16.80 -13.12
C SER A 351 7.76 -15.88 -13.58
N ALA A 352 9.01 -16.23 -13.26
CA ALA A 352 10.18 -15.47 -13.69
C ALA A 352 10.26 -15.38 -15.22
N VAL A 353 10.10 -16.50 -15.93
CA VAL A 353 10.14 -16.53 -17.41
C VAL A 353 9.01 -15.69 -18.01
N LYS A 354 7.79 -15.77 -17.47
CA LYS A 354 6.65 -14.98 -17.96
C LYS A 354 6.83 -13.48 -17.71
N ASN A 355 7.63 -13.09 -16.74
CA ASN A 355 7.83 -11.69 -16.33
C ASN A 355 9.26 -11.18 -16.60
N LEU A 356 9.98 -11.74 -17.59
CA LEU A 356 11.32 -11.29 -17.95
C LEU A 356 11.41 -9.77 -18.21
N PRO A 357 10.43 -9.12 -18.89
CA PRO A 357 10.46 -7.65 -19.06
C PRO A 357 10.40 -6.90 -17.72
N LEU A 358 9.60 -7.36 -16.76
CA LEU A 358 9.52 -6.79 -15.42
C LEU A 358 10.84 -6.96 -14.66
N ILE A 359 11.44 -8.13 -14.75
CA ILE A 359 12.73 -8.41 -14.12
C ILE A 359 13.80 -7.48 -14.69
N LYS A 360 13.90 -7.38 -16.02
CA LYS A 360 14.84 -6.46 -16.68
C LYS A 360 14.62 -5.02 -16.24
N TYR A 361 13.37 -4.54 -16.30
CA TYR A 361 13.01 -3.20 -15.84
C TYR A 361 13.46 -2.95 -14.40
N SER A 362 13.20 -3.91 -13.50
CA SER A 362 13.59 -3.77 -12.09
C SER A 362 15.11 -3.70 -11.90
N PHE A 363 15.89 -4.46 -12.66
CA PHE A 363 17.33 -4.35 -12.65
C PHE A 363 17.83 -3.00 -13.19
N ASP A 364 17.24 -2.51 -14.29
CA ASP A 364 17.57 -1.19 -14.85
C ASP A 364 17.32 -0.07 -13.82
N GLN A 365 16.27 -0.20 -13.01
CA GLN A 365 15.96 0.74 -11.92
C GLN A 365 16.97 0.67 -10.77
N VAL A 366 17.40 -0.54 -10.36
CA VAL A 366 18.38 -0.73 -9.27
C VAL A 366 19.73 -0.07 -9.59
N ILE A 367 20.15 -0.13 -10.85
CA ILE A 367 21.43 0.46 -11.29
C ILE A 367 21.31 1.94 -11.67
N MET A 368 20.09 2.51 -11.61
CA MET A 368 19.87 3.91 -11.96
C MET A 368 20.65 4.84 -11.02
N THR A 369 21.38 5.77 -11.59
CA THR A 369 22.12 6.78 -10.82
C THR A 369 21.18 7.81 -10.19
N LYS A 370 21.66 8.53 -9.16
CA LYS A 370 20.90 9.65 -8.58
C LYS A 370 20.49 10.69 -9.64
N GLU A 371 21.39 11.00 -10.57
CA GLU A 371 21.10 11.92 -11.68
C GLU A 371 20.04 11.33 -12.63
N GLY A 372 20.04 10.03 -12.87
CA GLY A 372 18.98 9.33 -13.60
C GLY A 372 17.61 9.53 -12.92
N CYS A 373 17.55 9.32 -11.61
CA CYS A 373 16.32 9.57 -10.83
C CYS A 373 15.88 11.04 -10.90
N MET A 374 16.83 11.99 -10.82
CA MET A 374 16.54 13.42 -10.96
C MET A 374 16.04 13.77 -12.36
N ASN A 375 16.54 13.12 -13.41
CA ASN A 375 16.04 13.32 -14.77
C ASN A 375 14.59 12.84 -14.93
N HIS A 376 14.21 11.75 -14.27
CA HIS A 376 12.82 11.32 -14.19
C HIS A 376 11.96 12.36 -13.44
N LEU A 377 12.42 12.89 -12.31
CA LEU A 377 11.71 13.95 -11.59
C LEU A 377 11.53 15.19 -12.48
N ARG A 378 12.53 15.59 -13.27
CA ARG A 378 12.43 16.73 -14.18
C ARG A 378 11.37 16.55 -15.28
N THR A 379 10.93 15.36 -15.57
CA THR A 379 9.76 15.15 -16.44
C THR A 379 8.46 15.64 -15.81
N PHE A 380 8.37 15.62 -14.48
CA PHE A 380 7.24 16.13 -13.67
C PHE A 380 7.49 17.59 -13.25
N TYR A 381 8.64 17.86 -12.69
CA TYR A 381 9.05 19.18 -12.23
C TYR A 381 10.32 19.63 -12.99
N PRO A 382 10.19 20.42 -14.10
CA PRO A 382 11.33 20.77 -14.97
C PRO A 382 12.47 21.49 -14.26
N GLU A 383 12.17 22.33 -13.25
CA GLU A 383 13.16 23.10 -12.48
C GLU A 383 13.76 22.35 -11.28
N ALA A 384 13.54 21.04 -11.14
CA ALA A 384 14.10 20.25 -10.04
C ALA A 384 15.63 20.29 -10.06
N ARG A 385 16.27 20.57 -8.89
CA ARG A 385 17.71 20.69 -8.68
C ARG A 385 18.18 19.78 -7.58
#